data_7ce2039d084137f0d09d2f17c465e901
#
_entry.id   7ce2039d084137f0d09d2f17c465e901
#
_cell.length_a   1.000
_cell.length_b   1.000
_cell.length_c   1.000
_cell.angle_alpha   90.00
_cell.angle_beta   90.00
_cell.angle_gamma   90.00
#
_symmetry.space_group_name_H-M   'P 1'
#
loop_
_entity.id
_entity.type
_entity.pdbx_description
1 polymer ?
#
loop_
_entity_poly.entity_id
_entity_poly.type
_entity_poly.pdbx_seq_one_letter_code
_entity_poly.pdbx_strand_id
1 'polypeptide(L)'
;MPPKTRVTEDRIINAAVEVARQSGFEKINARTVSEQLHCSTQPVMYHFSTIDNLKKAAYRRVDQLHTQYMLNTPPGQDPILSIGMNYIRFAVEEPQLFRFLFQSG
;
A
#
# COMPACT_ATOMS: atom_id res chain seq x y z
N MET A 1 -2.40 -28.65 16.18
CA MET A 1 -2.95 -27.56 15.37
C MET A 1 -1.85 -26.56 15.02
N PRO A 2 -1.72 -26.20 13.76
CA PRO A 2 -0.77 -25.16 13.44
C PRO A 2 -1.16 -23.85 14.15
N PRO A 3 -0.18 -23.07 14.63
CA PRO A 3 -0.51 -21.79 15.25
C PRO A 3 -1.20 -20.86 14.27
N LYS A 4 -2.18 -20.13 14.74
CA LYS A 4 -2.83 -19.10 13.92
C LYS A 4 -1.79 -18.07 13.52
N THR A 5 -1.80 -17.69 12.25
CA THR A 5 -0.93 -16.62 11.78
C THR A 5 -1.28 -15.33 12.54
N ARG A 6 -0.29 -14.78 13.21
CA ARG A 6 -0.48 -13.56 13.99
C ARG A 6 -0.76 -12.38 13.07
N VAL A 7 -1.76 -11.57 13.42
CA VAL A 7 -2.04 -10.33 12.71
C VAL A 7 -1.07 -9.27 13.22
N THR A 8 -0.08 -8.94 12.40
CA THR A 8 0.95 -7.95 12.71
C THR A 8 0.60 -6.61 12.09
N GLU A 9 1.25 -5.57 12.58
CA GLU A 9 1.12 -4.23 12.01
C GLU A 9 1.46 -4.22 10.51
N ASP A 10 2.54 -4.90 10.11
CA ASP A 10 2.93 -5.00 8.70
C ASP A 10 1.85 -5.66 7.84
N ARG A 11 1.23 -6.71 8.35
CA ARG A 11 0.15 -7.38 7.62
C ARG A 11 -1.06 -6.47 7.45
N ILE A 12 -1.36 -5.68 8.48
CA ILE A 12 -2.46 -4.71 8.42
C ILE A 12 -2.17 -3.62 7.38
N ILE A 13 -0.95 -3.08 7.38
CA ILE A 13 -0.53 -2.07 6.41
C ILE A 13 -0.60 -2.64 4.98
N ASN A 14 -0.08 -3.85 4.77
CA ASN A 14 -0.13 -4.49 3.45
C ASN A 14 -1.57 -4.74 3.00
N ALA A 15 -2.45 -5.12 3.91
CA ALA A 15 -3.87 -5.30 3.60
C ALA A 15 -4.53 -3.97 3.22
N ALA A 16 -4.20 -2.88 3.91
CA ALA A 16 -4.70 -1.55 3.58
C ALA A 16 -4.23 -1.10 2.19
N VAL A 17 -2.97 -1.36 1.85
CA VAL A 17 -2.44 -1.10 0.51
C VAL A 17 -3.21 -1.90 -0.54
N GLU A 18 -3.52 -3.16 -0.26
CA GLU A 18 -4.27 -3.99 -1.19
C GLU A 18 -5.69 -3.49 -1.38
N VAL A 19 -6.35 -3.03 -0.31
CA VAL A 19 -7.66 -2.37 -0.42
C VAL A 19 -7.56 -1.13 -1.32
N ALA A 20 -6.53 -0.31 -1.13
CA ALA A 20 -6.32 0.88 -1.95
C ALA A 20 -6.10 0.51 -3.43
N ARG A 21 -5.32 -0.55 -3.68
CA ARG A 21 -5.04 -1.02 -5.04
C ARG A 21 -6.31 -1.47 -5.76
N GLN A 22 -7.16 -2.22 -5.07
CA GLN A 22 -8.35 -2.81 -5.66
C GLN A 22 -9.52 -1.83 -5.74
N SER A 23 -9.69 -0.97 -4.74
CA SER A 23 -10.93 -0.21 -4.56
C SER A 23 -10.71 1.29 -4.35
N GLY A 24 -9.47 1.74 -4.26
CA GLY A 24 -9.13 3.13 -3.98
C GLY A 24 -8.88 3.39 -2.50
N PHE A 25 -8.06 4.42 -2.22
CA PHE A 25 -7.64 4.73 -0.84
C PHE A 25 -8.82 5.17 0.03
N GLU A 26 -9.90 5.68 -0.58
CA GLU A 26 -11.11 6.08 0.16
C GLU A 26 -11.81 4.90 0.82
N LYS A 27 -11.54 3.69 0.34
CA LYS A 27 -12.15 2.47 0.87
C LYS A 27 -11.36 1.85 2.03
N ILE A 28 -10.24 2.44 2.44
CA ILE A 28 -9.48 1.95 3.59
C ILE A 28 -10.26 2.27 4.86
N ASN A 29 -10.74 1.23 5.54
CA ASN A 29 -11.38 1.33 6.84
C ASN A 29 -11.17 0.01 7.60
N ALA A 30 -11.57 -0.03 8.88
CA ALA A 30 -11.34 -1.22 9.70
C ALA A 30 -11.99 -2.46 9.11
N ARG A 31 -13.20 -2.32 8.56
CA ARG A 31 -13.95 -3.44 8.00
C ARG A 31 -13.29 -4.00 6.74
N THR A 32 -12.97 -3.13 5.76
CA THR A 32 -12.38 -3.58 4.50
C THR A 32 -11.02 -4.22 4.71
N VAL A 33 -10.22 -3.65 5.61
CA VAL A 33 -8.89 -4.20 5.92
C VAL A 33 -9.02 -5.54 6.64
N SER A 34 -9.95 -5.66 7.59
CA SER A 34 -10.17 -6.93 8.29
C SER A 34 -10.72 -8.01 7.36
N GLU A 35 -11.58 -7.64 6.41
CA GLU A 35 -12.05 -8.58 5.37
C GLU A 35 -10.90 -9.08 4.52
N GLN A 36 -9.99 -8.19 4.13
CA GLN A 36 -8.78 -8.56 3.37
C GLN A 36 -7.90 -9.54 4.13
N LEU A 37 -7.85 -9.41 5.46
CA LEU A 37 -7.06 -10.29 6.34
C LEU A 37 -7.82 -11.53 6.79
N HIS A 38 -9.11 -11.64 6.49
CA HIS A 38 -9.97 -12.72 6.97
C HIS A 38 -9.99 -12.80 8.50
N CYS A 39 -10.12 -11.64 9.15
CA CYS A 39 -10.17 -11.55 10.62
C CYS A 39 -11.22 -10.54 11.06
N SER A 40 -11.42 -10.41 12.38
CA SER A 40 -12.29 -9.37 12.93
C SER A 40 -11.61 -8.00 12.86
N THR A 41 -12.36 -6.93 13.17
CA THR A 41 -11.82 -5.57 13.19
C THR A 41 -10.94 -5.32 14.41
N GLN A 42 -10.99 -6.18 15.42
CA GLN A 42 -10.32 -5.98 16.71
C GLN A 42 -8.80 -5.85 16.57
N PRO A 43 -8.08 -6.76 15.87
CA PRO A 43 -6.63 -6.60 15.68
C PRO A 43 -6.26 -5.32 14.91
N VAL A 44 -7.08 -4.94 13.94
CA VAL A 44 -6.83 -3.71 13.17
C VAL A 44 -6.90 -2.50 14.09
N MET A 45 -7.94 -2.41 14.92
CA MET A 45 -8.13 -1.28 15.84
C MET A 45 -7.14 -1.32 17.01
N TYR A 46 -6.62 -2.50 17.37
CA TYR A 46 -5.58 -2.60 18.39
C TYR A 46 -4.28 -1.94 17.93
N HIS A 47 -3.87 -2.19 16.67
CA HIS A 47 -2.62 -1.64 16.12
C HIS A 47 -2.78 -0.20 15.65
N PHE A 48 -3.96 0.17 15.15
CA PHE A 48 -4.24 1.52 14.62
C PHE A 48 -5.51 2.04 15.29
N SER A 49 -5.33 2.89 16.28
CA SER A 49 -6.45 3.42 17.07
C SER A 49 -7.39 4.29 16.23
N THR A 50 -6.89 4.85 15.12
CA THR A 50 -7.70 5.64 14.20
C THR A 50 -7.46 5.18 12.76
N ILE A 51 -8.48 5.32 11.93
CA ILE A 51 -8.35 5.04 10.49
C ILE A 51 -7.37 6.01 9.83
N ASP A 52 -7.31 7.24 10.31
CA ASP A 52 -6.37 8.22 9.78
C ASP A 52 -4.92 7.76 9.94
N ASN A 53 -4.58 7.20 11.10
CA ASN A 53 -3.24 6.64 11.34
C ASN A 53 -2.94 5.46 10.41
N LEU A 54 -3.93 4.60 10.17
CA LEU A 54 -3.78 3.49 9.24
C LEU A 54 -3.56 3.99 7.81
N LYS A 55 -4.33 4.97 7.37
CA LYS A 55 -4.17 5.56 6.04
C LYS A 55 -2.79 6.19 5.87
N LYS A 56 -2.29 6.89 6.89
CA LYS A 56 -0.94 7.47 6.85
C LYS A 56 0.14 6.40 6.73
N ALA A 57 0.00 5.30 7.46
CA ALA A 57 0.94 4.19 7.39
C ALA A 57 0.89 3.52 6.00
N ALA A 58 -0.30 3.33 5.45
CA ALA A 58 -0.47 2.79 4.10
C ALA A 58 0.13 3.72 3.05
N TYR A 59 -0.09 5.02 3.18
CA TYR A 59 0.50 6.03 2.27
C TYR A 59 2.03 5.91 2.25
N ARG A 60 2.65 5.84 3.43
CA ARG A 60 4.11 5.71 3.52
C ARG A 60 4.61 4.42 2.88
N ARG A 61 3.87 3.32 3.03
CA ARG A 61 4.22 2.06 2.40
C ARG A 61 4.14 2.16 0.87
N VAL A 62 3.09 2.79 0.34
CA VAL A 62 2.94 3.00 -1.10
C VAL A 62 4.04 3.92 -1.63
N ASP A 63 4.39 4.96 -0.88
CA ASP A 63 5.49 5.86 -1.24
C ASP A 63 6.83 5.10 -1.34
N GLN A 64 7.11 4.21 -0.40
CA GLN A 64 8.30 3.36 -0.44
C GLN A 64 8.29 2.43 -1.66
N LEU A 65 7.16 1.80 -1.95
CA LEU A 65 7.03 0.92 -3.11
C LEU A 65 7.24 1.68 -4.41
N HIS A 66 6.69 2.88 -4.52
CA HIS A 66 6.84 3.74 -5.69
C HIS A 66 8.31 4.16 -5.87
N THR A 67 8.96 4.57 -4.80
CA THR A 67 10.38 4.95 -4.85
C THR A 67 11.25 3.77 -5.30
N GLN A 68 11.04 2.60 -4.73
CA GLN A 68 11.79 1.39 -5.12
C GLN A 68 11.54 1.03 -6.58
N TYR A 69 10.30 1.15 -7.02
CA TYR A 69 9.94 0.88 -8.41
C TYR A 69 10.65 1.83 -9.37
N MET A 70 10.64 3.13 -9.06
CA MET A 70 11.29 4.13 -9.91
C MET A 70 12.80 3.96 -9.98
N LEU A 71 13.43 3.62 -8.85
CA LEU A 71 14.88 3.51 -8.77
C LEU A 71 15.42 2.18 -9.28
N ASN A 72 14.55 1.26 -9.69
CA ASN A 72 14.96 -0.01 -10.28
C ASN A 72 15.43 0.21 -11.72
N THR A 73 16.70 0.59 -11.87
CA THR A 73 17.29 0.91 -13.17
C THR A 73 18.26 -0.21 -13.58
N PRO A 74 18.03 -0.85 -14.75
CA PRO A 74 18.90 -1.93 -15.20
C PRO A 74 20.31 -1.44 -15.49
N PRO A 75 21.35 -2.28 -15.27
CA PRO A 75 22.73 -1.94 -15.64
C PRO A 75 22.85 -1.68 -17.14
N GLY A 76 23.66 -0.69 -17.51
CA GLY A 76 23.93 -0.36 -18.90
C GLY A 76 22.88 0.50 -19.58
N GLN A 77 21.82 0.90 -18.87
CA GLN A 77 20.82 1.83 -19.39
C GLN A 77 20.97 3.21 -18.74
N ASP A 78 20.49 4.24 -19.43
CA ASP A 78 20.48 5.59 -18.89
C ASP A 78 19.56 5.63 -17.67
N PRO A 79 20.08 5.92 -16.45
CA PRO A 79 19.26 5.93 -15.24
C PRO A 79 18.13 6.96 -15.28
N ILE A 80 18.37 8.13 -15.88
CA ILE A 80 17.37 9.20 -15.95
C ILE A 80 16.20 8.78 -16.82
N LEU A 81 16.50 8.20 -17.98
CA LEU A 81 15.47 7.69 -18.89
C LEU A 81 14.70 6.54 -18.22
N SER A 82 15.42 5.63 -17.56
CA SER A 82 14.79 4.49 -16.86
C SER A 82 13.84 4.95 -15.76
N ILE A 83 14.24 5.94 -14.97
CA ILE A 83 13.38 6.51 -13.92
C ILE A 83 12.11 7.12 -14.53
N GLY A 84 12.26 7.90 -15.61
CA GLY A 84 11.10 8.50 -16.29
C GLY A 84 10.13 7.45 -16.84
N MET A 85 10.66 6.40 -17.45
CA MET A 85 9.85 5.30 -17.98
C MET A 85 9.17 4.52 -16.85
N ASN A 86 9.89 4.30 -15.75
CA ASN A 86 9.33 3.61 -14.57
C ASN A 86 8.21 4.43 -13.94
N TYR A 87 8.33 5.75 -13.91
CA TYR A 87 7.27 6.62 -13.40
C TYR A 87 5.97 6.44 -14.19
N ILE A 88 6.09 6.47 -15.54
CA ILE A 88 4.94 6.28 -16.42
C ILE A 88 4.36 4.88 -16.25
N ARG A 89 5.22 3.87 -16.22
CA ARG A 89 4.80 2.47 -16.09
C ARG A 89 4.04 2.23 -14.78
N PHE A 90 4.52 2.78 -13.67
CA PHE A 90 3.84 2.67 -12.39
C PHE A 90 2.43 3.29 -12.46
N ALA A 91 2.30 4.47 -13.06
CA ALA A 91 1.00 5.13 -13.19
C ALA A 91 0.02 4.29 -14.01
N VAL A 92 0.52 3.59 -15.03
CA VAL A 92 -0.32 2.73 -15.89
C VAL A 92 -0.67 1.42 -15.22
N GLU A 93 0.28 0.78 -14.56
CA GLU A 93 0.09 -0.54 -13.93
C GLU A 93 -0.60 -0.45 -12.58
N GLU A 94 -0.39 0.64 -11.84
CA GLU A 94 -0.91 0.83 -10.49
C GLU A 94 -1.66 2.17 -10.39
N PRO A 95 -2.74 2.36 -11.16
CA PRO A 95 -3.40 3.67 -11.21
C PRO A 95 -3.99 4.11 -9.88
N GLN A 96 -4.50 3.17 -9.07
CA GLN A 96 -5.09 3.51 -7.77
C GLN A 96 -4.02 3.88 -6.74
N LEU A 97 -2.85 3.22 -6.77
CA LEU A 97 -1.75 3.58 -5.88
C LEU A 97 -1.14 4.92 -6.30
N PHE A 98 -1.02 5.16 -7.61
CA PHE A 98 -0.57 6.45 -8.12
C PHE A 98 -1.50 7.57 -7.66
N ARG A 99 -2.81 7.36 -7.76
CA ARG A 99 -3.81 8.31 -7.30
C ARG A 99 -3.71 8.56 -5.80
N PHE A 100 -3.45 7.52 -5.02
CA PHE A 100 -3.26 7.63 -3.58
C PHE A 100 -2.10 8.56 -3.25
N LEU A 101 -0.96 8.40 -3.95
CA LEU A 101 0.24 9.20 -3.71
C LEU A 101 0.05 10.68 -4.07
N PHE A 102 -0.65 10.96 -5.18
CA PHE A 102 -0.63 12.30 -5.77
C PHE A 102 -1.96 13.04 -5.69
N GLN A 103 -3.04 12.39 -5.26
CA GLN A 103 -4.37 12.98 -5.20
C GLN A 103 -5.08 12.83 -3.86
N SER A 104 -4.47 12.17 -2.88
CA SER A 104 -5.12 11.95 -1.58
C SER A 104 -4.94 13.11 -0.61
N GLY A 105 -3.98 13.93 -0.87
CA GLY A 105 -3.61 14.98 0.04
C GLY A 105 -4.13 16.32 -0.26
#